data_fb633470f5d13bd2cfa8fe059001a149
#
_entry.id   fb633470f5d13bd2cfa8fe059001a149
#
_cell.length_a   1.000
_cell.length_b   1.000
_cell.length_c   1.000
_cell.angle_alpha   90.00
_cell.angle_beta   90.00
_cell.angle_gamma   90.00
#
_symmetry.space_group_name_H-M   'P 1'
#
loop_
_entity.id
_entity.type
_entity.pdbx_description
1 polymer ?
#
loop_
_entity_poly.entity_id
_entity_poly.type
_entity_poly.pdbx_seq_one_letter_code
_entity_poly.pdbx_strand_id
1 'polypeptide(L)'
;MKTVEVHIYGRTCHLRLTSAALYDIYEHFGKDKGAFENIEGADKAAFDAICWYFAKLSEQGELSRRMQGHEARDIITEEDVRVLLTPGDFPAAKLAVLRAMQQGFGREVEDDEPVDIGLLELQKKTATAEAAPASPRPSRSFWAFLSGKRT
;
A
#
# COMPACT_ATOMS: atom_id res chain seq x y z
N MET A 1 4.74 8.84 -18.75
CA MET A 1 5.21 8.91 -17.37
C MET A 1 4.77 7.68 -16.62
N LYS A 2 5.72 7.01 -16.02
CA LYS A 2 5.38 5.81 -15.26
C LYS A 2 5.00 6.16 -13.84
N THR A 3 3.97 5.48 -13.34
CA THR A 3 3.55 5.57 -11.95
C THR A 3 3.33 4.16 -11.43
N VAL A 4 3.30 4.02 -10.12
CA VAL A 4 2.93 2.77 -9.47
C VAL A 4 1.46 2.89 -9.08
N GLU A 5 0.64 2.06 -9.64
CA GLU A 5 -0.78 2.07 -9.33
C GLU A 5 -1.04 1.31 -8.04
N VAL A 6 -1.79 1.91 -7.14
CA VAL A 6 -2.11 1.31 -5.85
C VAL A 6 -3.61 1.42 -5.61
N HIS A 7 -4.22 0.28 -5.29
CA HIS A 7 -5.62 0.25 -4.88
C HIS A 7 -5.64 0.12 -3.37
N ILE A 8 -6.14 1.14 -2.70
CA ILE A 8 -6.17 1.16 -1.25
C ILE A 8 -7.61 1.37 -0.78
N TYR A 9 -8.20 0.31 -0.24
CA TYR A 9 -9.58 0.32 0.28
C TYR A 9 -10.57 1.00 -0.66
N GLY A 10 -10.56 0.61 -1.93
CA GLY A 10 -11.50 1.14 -2.93
C GLY A 10 -11.06 2.43 -3.60
N ARG A 11 -9.97 3.03 -3.17
CA ARG A 11 -9.42 4.22 -3.82
C ARG A 11 -8.26 3.80 -4.70
N THR A 12 -8.08 4.48 -5.82
CA THR A 12 -6.94 4.24 -6.70
C THR A 12 -5.99 5.42 -6.61
N CYS A 13 -4.75 5.15 -6.29
CA CYS A 13 -3.70 6.14 -6.21
C CYS A 13 -2.60 5.80 -7.19
N HIS A 14 -1.89 6.81 -7.65
CA HIS A 14 -0.74 6.62 -8.52
C HIS A 14 0.45 7.28 -7.85
N LEU A 15 1.46 6.48 -7.53
CA LEU A 15 2.65 6.97 -6.86
C LEU A 15 3.76 7.24 -7.86
N ARG A 16 4.39 8.38 -7.73
CA ARG A 16 5.50 8.74 -8.59
C ARG A 16 6.52 9.55 -7.81
N LEU A 17 7.78 9.17 -7.91
CA LEU A 17 8.86 9.97 -7.33
C LEU A 17 9.30 10.99 -8.38
N THR A 18 9.14 12.26 -8.04
CA THR A 18 9.66 13.34 -8.87
C THR A 18 10.88 13.93 -8.17
N SER A 19 11.65 14.73 -8.89
CA SER A 19 12.76 15.44 -8.26
C SER A 19 12.28 16.36 -7.14
N ALA A 20 11.14 16.99 -7.33
CA ALA A 20 10.56 17.84 -6.28
C ALA A 20 10.27 17.03 -5.02
N ALA A 21 9.69 15.84 -5.18
CA ALA A 21 9.41 14.97 -4.04
C ALA A 21 10.71 14.54 -3.35
N LEU A 22 11.73 14.24 -4.12
CA LEU A 22 13.01 13.82 -3.54
C LEU A 22 13.61 14.92 -2.65
N TYR A 23 13.58 16.16 -3.14
CA TYR A 23 14.07 17.27 -2.33
C TYR A 23 13.20 17.52 -1.11
N ASP A 24 11.89 17.32 -1.22
CA ASP A 24 11.00 17.42 -0.07
C ASP A 24 11.32 16.34 0.97
N ILE A 25 11.70 15.15 0.51
CA ILE A 25 12.12 14.07 1.41
C ILE A 25 13.36 14.51 2.20
N TYR A 26 14.36 15.05 1.51
CA TYR A 26 15.56 15.52 2.19
C TYR A 26 15.28 16.66 3.15
N GLU A 27 14.37 17.54 2.79
CA GLU A 27 14.00 18.64 3.66
C GLU A 27 13.27 18.15 4.90
N HIS A 28 12.39 17.18 4.73
CA HIS A 28 11.57 16.67 5.84
C HIS A 28 12.35 15.74 6.78
N PHE A 29 13.16 14.86 6.22
CA PHE A 29 13.86 13.83 7.00
C PHE A 29 15.34 14.13 7.23
N GLY A 30 15.90 15.12 6.58
CA GLY A 30 17.30 15.45 6.67
C GLY A 30 18.10 14.84 5.54
N LYS A 31 19.26 15.43 5.27
CA LYS A 31 20.13 14.99 4.18
C LYS A 31 21.08 13.88 4.61
N ASP A 32 21.22 13.66 5.91
CA ASP A 32 22.19 12.72 6.43
C ASP A 32 21.86 11.28 6.12
N LYS A 33 20.58 10.99 5.95
CA LYS A 33 20.12 9.67 5.60
C LYS A 33 19.68 9.63 4.15
N GLY A 34 19.91 8.50 3.50
CA GLY A 34 19.42 8.32 2.16
C GLY A 34 17.90 8.18 2.13
N ALA A 35 17.32 8.48 0.99
CA ALA A 35 15.88 8.42 0.85
C ALA A 35 15.31 7.03 1.16
N PHE A 36 16.06 5.98 0.86
CA PHE A 36 15.61 4.61 1.17
C PHE A 36 15.78 4.24 2.62
N GLU A 37 16.73 4.83 3.31
CA GLU A 37 16.97 4.52 4.72
C GLU A 37 15.81 4.92 5.62
N ASN A 38 15.13 6.00 5.28
CA ASN A 38 14.03 6.51 6.09
C ASN A 38 12.87 5.52 6.20
N ILE A 39 12.74 4.63 5.22
CA ILE A 39 11.62 3.70 5.16
C ILE A 39 12.04 2.27 5.46
N GLU A 40 13.25 2.06 5.98
CA GLU A 40 13.68 0.73 6.37
C GLU A 40 13.10 0.38 7.74
N GLY A 41 12.91 -0.90 7.96
CA GLY A 41 12.44 -1.37 9.24
C GLY A 41 10.93 -1.39 9.37
N ALA A 42 10.47 -1.61 10.57
CA ALA A 42 9.05 -1.74 10.87
C ALA A 42 8.67 -1.10 12.19
N ASP A 43 9.48 -0.16 12.69
CA ASP A 43 9.17 0.55 13.91
C ASP A 43 8.25 1.76 13.63
N LYS A 44 7.94 2.52 14.66
CA LYS A 44 7.05 3.67 14.50
C LYS A 44 7.64 4.70 13.54
N ALA A 45 8.95 4.90 13.58
CA ALA A 45 9.59 5.87 12.71
C ALA A 45 9.44 5.45 11.24
N ALA A 46 9.57 4.16 10.96
CA ALA A 46 9.39 3.65 9.61
C ALA A 46 7.93 3.78 9.18
N PHE A 47 6.99 3.51 10.07
CA PHE A 47 5.57 3.68 9.77
C PHE A 47 5.25 5.13 9.43
N ASP A 48 5.74 6.06 10.27
CA ASP A 48 5.52 7.48 10.02
C ASP A 48 6.10 7.90 8.67
N ALA A 49 7.30 7.42 8.37
CA ALA A 49 7.95 7.73 7.09
C ALA A 49 7.16 7.17 5.91
N ILE A 50 6.68 5.94 6.01
CA ILE A 50 5.91 5.33 4.94
C ILE A 50 4.63 6.11 4.68
N CYS A 51 3.94 6.54 5.72
CA CYS A 51 2.72 7.33 5.55
C CYS A 51 3.02 8.65 4.84
N TRP A 52 4.09 9.32 5.23
CA TRP A 52 4.50 10.56 4.61
C TRP A 52 4.90 10.37 3.15
N TYR A 53 5.72 9.35 2.88
CA TYR A 53 6.15 9.04 1.51
C TYR A 53 4.96 8.69 0.63
N PHE A 54 4.07 7.84 1.13
CA PHE A 54 2.91 7.42 0.37
C PHE A 54 2.08 8.62 -0.06
N ALA A 55 1.81 9.53 0.88
CA ALA A 55 1.04 10.72 0.57
C ALA A 55 1.77 11.63 -0.43
N LYS A 56 3.07 11.84 -0.21
CA LYS A 56 3.86 12.71 -1.10
C LYS A 56 3.94 12.14 -2.51
N LEU A 57 4.23 10.87 -2.63
CA LEU A 57 4.33 10.23 -3.94
C LEU A 57 2.98 10.15 -4.64
N SER A 58 1.90 9.97 -3.88
CA SER A 58 0.55 10.02 -4.43
C SER A 58 0.20 11.39 -4.97
N GLU A 59 0.60 12.43 -4.25
CA GLU A 59 0.40 13.79 -4.71
C GLU A 59 1.08 14.01 -6.05
N GLN A 60 2.34 13.60 -6.14
CA GLN A 60 3.10 13.77 -7.37
C GLN A 60 2.53 12.94 -8.52
N GLY A 61 2.09 11.74 -8.22
CA GLY A 61 1.46 10.88 -9.22
C GLY A 61 0.17 11.47 -9.75
N GLU A 62 -0.65 12.03 -8.86
CA GLU A 62 -1.91 12.63 -9.27
C GLU A 62 -1.68 13.90 -10.09
N LEU A 63 -0.75 14.74 -9.67
CA LEU A 63 -0.42 15.93 -10.43
C LEU A 63 0.11 15.58 -11.82
N SER A 64 0.89 14.52 -11.93
CA SER A 64 1.37 14.04 -13.22
C SER A 64 0.23 13.59 -14.11
N ARG A 65 -0.75 12.88 -13.54
CA ARG A 65 -1.93 12.44 -14.28
C ARG A 65 -2.71 13.62 -14.84
N ARG A 66 -2.89 14.65 -14.02
CA ARG A 66 -3.61 15.85 -14.46
C ARG A 66 -2.90 16.53 -15.61
N MET A 67 -1.57 16.57 -15.55
CA MET A 67 -0.78 17.15 -16.63
C MET A 67 -0.90 16.37 -17.93
N GLN A 68 -1.23 15.09 -17.84
CA GLN A 68 -1.45 14.25 -19.01
C GLN A 68 -2.88 14.34 -19.54
N GLY A 69 -3.72 15.16 -18.93
CA GLY A 69 -5.08 15.34 -19.37
C GLY A 69 -6.11 14.46 -18.70
N HIS A 70 -5.71 13.70 -17.69
CA HIS A 70 -6.68 12.87 -16.97
C HIS A 70 -7.50 13.70 -16.00
N GLU A 71 -8.71 13.22 -15.74
CA GLU A 71 -9.59 13.88 -14.81
C GLU A 71 -8.99 13.87 -13.41
N ALA A 72 -9.13 14.97 -12.69
CA ALA A 72 -8.56 15.12 -11.35
C ALA A 72 -9.27 14.20 -10.36
N ARG A 73 -8.48 13.54 -9.53
CA ARG A 73 -8.96 12.74 -8.42
C ARG A 73 -8.47 13.36 -7.12
N ASP A 74 -9.10 12.97 -6.03
CA ASP A 74 -8.69 13.45 -4.72
C ASP A 74 -7.30 12.90 -4.37
N ILE A 75 -6.50 13.74 -3.76
CA ILE A 75 -5.17 13.35 -3.31
C ILE A 75 -5.29 12.80 -1.89
N ILE A 76 -4.74 11.61 -1.68
CA ILE A 76 -4.75 11.01 -0.37
C ILE A 76 -3.74 11.73 0.53
N THR A 77 -4.14 12.03 1.74
CA THR A 77 -3.27 12.74 2.68
C THR A 77 -2.55 11.77 3.60
N GLU A 78 -1.53 12.27 4.28
CA GLU A 78 -0.82 11.46 5.26
C GLU A 78 -1.76 10.96 6.35
N GLU A 79 -2.68 11.78 6.79
CA GLU A 79 -3.66 11.36 7.79
C GLU A 79 -4.56 10.25 7.28
N ASP A 80 -4.97 10.33 6.02
CA ASP A 80 -5.79 9.29 5.43
C ASP A 80 -5.04 7.96 5.45
N VAL A 81 -3.77 7.97 5.08
CA VAL A 81 -2.96 6.76 5.06
C VAL A 81 -2.82 6.19 6.46
N ARG A 82 -2.59 7.05 7.45
CA ARG A 82 -2.46 6.61 8.84
C ARG A 82 -3.71 5.90 9.35
N VAL A 83 -4.86 6.40 8.94
CA VAL A 83 -6.13 5.81 9.38
C VAL A 83 -6.43 4.52 8.65
N LEU A 84 -6.08 4.44 7.38
CA LEU A 84 -6.42 3.28 6.55
C LEU A 84 -5.53 2.07 6.78
N LEU A 85 -4.24 2.27 7.04
CA LEU A 85 -3.31 1.15 7.13
C LEU A 85 -3.44 0.39 8.44
N THR A 86 -3.66 -0.91 8.31
CA THR A 86 -3.57 -1.82 9.46
C THR A 86 -2.16 -2.42 9.47
N PRO A 87 -1.76 -3.05 10.58
CA PRO A 87 -0.44 -3.71 10.60
C PRO A 87 -0.25 -4.72 9.47
N GLY A 88 -1.32 -5.39 9.06
CA GLY A 88 -1.23 -6.35 7.95
C GLY A 88 -1.03 -5.69 6.60
N ASP A 89 -1.36 -4.41 6.48
CA ASP A 89 -1.21 -3.67 5.22
C ASP A 89 0.16 -3.04 5.06
N PHE A 90 0.92 -2.94 6.14
CA PHE A 90 2.19 -2.24 6.13
C PHE A 90 3.17 -2.76 5.08
N PRO A 91 3.37 -4.08 4.95
CA PRO A 91 4.28 -4.58 3.92
C PRO A 91 3.89 -4.17 2.50
N ALA A 92 2.60 -4.17 2.19
CA ALA A 92 2.14 -3.79 0.86
C ALA A 92 2.35 -2.29 0.60
N ALA A 93 2.08 -1.46 1.62
CA ALA A 93 2.30 -0.03 1.50
C ALA A 93 3.78 0.28 1.29
N LYS A 94 4.63 -0.40 2.04
CA LYS A 94 6.07 -0.26 1.91
C LYS A 94 6.56 -0.69 0.53
N LEU A 95 6.02 -1.78 0.02
CA LEU A 95 6.36 -2.26 -1.31
C LEU A 95 6.00 -1.24 -2.38
N ALA A 96 4.81 -0.64 -2.28
CA ALA A 96 4.36 0.36 -3.23
C ALA A 96 5.31 1.57 -3.24
N VAL A 97 5.67 2.04 -2.05
CA VAL A 97 6.60 3.17 -1.93
C VAL A 97 7.95 2.81 -2.50
N LEU A 98 8.48 1.63 -2.17
CA LEU A 98 9.78 1.19 -2.69
C LEU A 98 9.78 1.10 -4.21
N ARG A 99 8.71 0.56 -4.80
CA ARG A 99 8.60 0.47 -6.25
C ARG A 99 8.62 1.86 -6.90
N ALA A 100 7.87 2.80 -6.33
CA ALA A 100 7.83 4.15 -6.86
C ALA A 100 9.19 4.83 -6.74
N MET A 101 9.89 4.62 -5.63
CA MET A 101 11.22 5.16 -5.43
C MET A 101 12.21 4.60 -6.45
N GLN A 102 12.21 3.27 -6.61
CA GLN A 102 13.11 2.62 -7.56
C GLN A 102 12.83 3.09 -8.99
N GLN A 103 11.56 3.18 -9.33
CA GLN A 103 11.15 3.61 -10.66
C GLN A 103 11.58 5.06 -10.92
N GLY A 104 11.46 5.92 -9.90
CA GLY A 104 11.87 7.31 -10.02
C GLY A 104 13.36 7.49 -10.23
N PHE A 105 14.18 6.55 -9.70
CA PHE A 105 15.61 6.56 -9.92
C PHE A 105 16.02 5.82 -11.20
N GLY A 106 15.06 5.43 -12.02
CA GLY A 106 15.34 4.79 -13.30
C GLY A 106 15.63 3.30 -13.22
N ARG A 107 15.37 2.67 -12.09
CA ARG A 107 15.58 1.22 -11.96
C ARG A 107 14.38 0.48 -12.50
N GLU A 108 14.61 -0.68 -13.08
CA GLU A 108 13.52 -1.50 -13.54
C GLU A 108 12.82 -2.17 -12.37
N VAL A 109 11.51 -2.18 -12.44
CA VAL A 109 10.70 -2.85 -11.43
C VAL A 109 10.19 -4.11 -12.10
N GLU A 110 10.53 -5.26 -11.54
CA GLU A 110 10.21 -6.55 -12.13
C GLU A 110 8.72 -6.79 -12.27
N ASP A 111 7.95 -6.25 -11.40
CA ASP A 111 6.53 -6.52 -11.36
C ASP A 111 5.77 -5.21 -11.50
N ASP A 112 5.04 -5.07 -12.60
CA ASP A 112 4.25 -3.88 -12.89
C ASP A 112 2.82 -4.00 -12.40
N GLU A 113 2.47 -5.08 -11.73
CA GLU A 113 1.10 -5.26 -11.26
C GLU A 113 0.73 -4.23 -10.21
N PRO A 114 -0.50 -3.76 -10.20
CA PRO A 114 -0.96 -2.85 -9.17
C PRO A 114 -0.77 -3.45 -7.78
N VAL A 115 -0.48 -2.61 -6.82
CA VAL A 115 -0.36 -3.02 -5.43
C VAL A 115 -1.72 -2.85 -4.77
N ASP A 116 -2.22 -3.91 -4.15
CA ASP A 116 -3.52 -3.87 -3.50
C ASP A 116 -3.35 -3.82 -1.98
N ILE A 117 -3.89 -2.78 -1.38
CA ILE A 117 -3.88 -2.62 0.07
C ILE A 117 -5.30 -2.83 0.55
N GLY A 118 -5.44 -3.66 1.55
CA GLY A 118 -6.76 -4.07 2.01
C GLY A 118 -7.28 -5.30 1.28
N LEU A 119 -6.44 -5.91 0.44
CA LEU A 119 -6.86 -7.05 -0.35
C LEU A 119 -7.30 -8.22 0.51
N LEU A 120 -6.62 -8.47 1.62
CA LEU A 120 -6.99 -9.56 2.51
C LEU A 120 -8.41 -9.40 3.04
N GLU A 121 -8.79 -8.18 3.36
CA GLU A 121 -10.13 -7.94 3.85
C GLU A 121 -11.16 -8.14 2.75
N LEU A 122 -10.85 -7.70 1.54
CA LEU A 122 -11.74 -7.89 0.41
C LEU A 122 -11.86 -9.37 0.07
N GLN A 123 -10.77 -10.09 0.08
CA GLN A 123 -10.79 -11.52 -0.18
C GLN A 123 -11.57 -12.27 0.87
N LYS A 124 -11.41 -11.89 2.12
CA LYS A 124 -12.14 -12.50 3.21
C LYS A 124 -13.63 -12.28 3.04
N LYS A 125 -14.03 -11.08 2.67
CA LYS A 125 -15.40 -10.75 2.44
C LYS A 125 -15.99 -11.56 1.28
N THR A 126 -15.24 -11.64 0.20
CA THR A 126 -15.67 -12.41 -0.95
C THR A 126 -15.72 -13.90 -0.65
N ALA A 127 -14.73 -14.40 0.05
CA ALA A 127 -14.67 -15.80 0.40
C ALA A 127 -15.85 -16.17 1.31
N THR A 128 -16.20 -15.30 2.22
CA THR A 128 -17.33 -15.55 3.09
C THR A 128 -18.62 -15.65 2.28
N ALA A 129 -18.78 -14.74 1.34
CA ALA A 129 -19.97 -14.73 0.51
C ALA A 129 -20.04 -15.95 -0.41
N GLU A 130 -18.93 -16.36 -0.95
CA GLU A 130 -18.89 -17.49 -1.85
C GLU A 130 -18.89 -18.82 -1.13
N ALA A 131 -18.23 -18.85 -0.01
CA ALA A 131 -18.08 -20.09 0.72
C ALA A 131 -19.32 -20.50 1.46
N ALA A 132 -20.19 -19.58 1.72
CA ALA A 132 -21.38 -19.90 2.46
C ALA A 132 -22.10 -21.11 1.89
N PRO A 133 -22.32 -21.18 0.61
CA PRO A 133 -22.98 -22.35 0.08
C PRO A 133 -22.11 -23.57 0.03
N ALA A 134 -20.84 -23.40 0.00
CA ALA A 134 -19.99 -24.54 -0.18
C ALA A 134 -19.34 -25.00 1.07
N SER A 135 -19.45 -24.27 2.12
CA SER A 135 -18.66 -24.53 3.22
C SER A 135 -19.09 -25.56 4.09
N PRO A 136 -19.67 -26.46 3.87
CA PRO A 136 -20.04 -27.37 4.82
C PRO A 136 -18.87 -27.94 5.40
N ARG A 137 -18.14 -27.95 5.36
CA ARG A 137 -17.28 -28.43 5.76
C ARG A 137 -16.47 -28.80 6.59
N PRO A 138 -15.94 -28.86 6.29
CA PRO A 138 -14.93 -29.51 6.91
C PRO A 138 -14.49 -28.90 8.14
N SER A 139 -14.57 -27.69 8.19
CA SER A 139 -14.20 -27.08 9.39
C SER A 139 -15.04 -27.64 10.46
N ARG A 140 -16.18 -28.16 10.10
CA ARG A 140 -16.98 -28.70 10.98
C ARG A 140 -16.44 -29.90 11.54
N SER A 141 -15.91 -30.70 10.78
CA SER A 141 -15.35 -31.89 11.32
C SER A 141 -14.16 -31.52 12.18
N PHE A 142 -13.48 -30.49 11.83
CA PHE A 142 -12.38 -30.01 12.63
C PHE A 142 -12.87 -29.61 14.01
N TRP A 143 -13.97 -28.92 14.07
CA TRP A 143 -14.53 -28.49 15.29
C TRP A 143 -15.04 -29.65 16.11
N ALA A 144 -15.70 -30.58 15.47
CA ALA A 144 -16.19 -31.75 16.14
C ALA A 144 -15.04 -32.49 16.75
N PHE A 145 -13.96 -32.55 16.02
CA PHE A 145 -12.78 -33.19 16.51
C PHE A 145 -12.25 -32.49 17.74
N LEU A 146 -12.19 -31.19 17.67
CA LEU A 146 -11.69 -30.46 18.79
C LEU A 146 -12.57 -30.56 20.00
N SER A 147 -13.80 -30.50 19.76
CA SER A 147 -14.68 -30.58 20.85
C SER A 147 -14.78 -31.96 21.31
N GLY A 148 -14.41 -32.90 20.73
CA GLY A 148 -14.61 -33.99 21.09
C GLY A 148 -14.17 -34.84 21.62
N LYS A 149 -14.16 -34.47 21.41
CA LYS A 149 -14.15 -34.84 21.59
C LYS A 149 -14.60 -35.35 21.98
N ARG A 150 -15.02 -35.34 21.75
CA ARG A 150 -15.55 -35.46 21.93
C ARG A 150 -15.74 -36.27 22.35
N THR A 151 -15.44 -36.59 22.29
CA THR A 151 -15.55 -37.12 22.70
C THR A 151 -15.43 -37.25 23.05
#